data_07ced7b4807761d3e4bbfbb9c0e945b4
#
_entry.id   07ced7b4807761d3e4bbfbb9c0e945b4
#
_cell.length_a   1.000
_cell.length_b   1.000
_cell.length_c   1.000
_cell.angle_alpha   90.00
_cell.angle_beta   90.00
_cell.angle_gamma   90.00
#
_symmetry.space_group_name_H-M   'P 1'
#
loop_
_entity.id
_entity.type
_entity.pdbx_description
1 polymer ?
#
loop_
_entity_poly.entity_id
_entity_poly.type
_entity_poly.pdbx_seq_one_letter_code
_entity_poly.pdbx_strand_id
1 'polypeptide(L)'
;MGQNSSLAGQVAVVTGAGRGIGAAIARTLAALGATAVLAGRTRAPLEQTEAAIAKDSGRAEAFPCDVTDLGSVQALAAHVEKAFGRADILVNNAGIGGFSRPLHELPPDSWDKVLNTNLRGVYYTIREFAPMMIDAHAGHIINISSLAGKNALPNGAAYAASKWGLNGLSYSVAEELRGYNIRVSVVCPGTVDTELSPHAGRDHSKMLHPEDVAHTVAMLVTQAPQSFVSEILLRPTQKP
;
A
#
# COMPACT_ATOMS: atom_id res chain seq x y z
N MET A 1 -25.51 -4.55 14.81
CA MET A 1 -24.88 -3.29 14.32
C MET A 1 -24.73 -3.48 12.82
N GLY A 2 -25.38 -2.64 12.00
CA GLY A 2 -25.28 -2.77 10.54
C GLY A 2 -23.85 -2.60 10.08
N GLN A 3 -23.37 -3.49 9.21
CA GLN A 3 -22.08 -3.33 8.55
C GLN A 3 -22.07 -1.97 7.83
N ASN A 4 -21.05 -1.18 8.11
CA ASN A 4 -20.87 0.13 7.44
C ASN A 4 -20.44 -0.14 5.99
N SER A 5 -21.41 -0.25 5.08
CA SER A 5 -21.21 -0.64 3.68
C SER A 5 -20.77 0.56 2.80
N SER A 6 -19.96 1.45 3.33
CA SER A 6 -19.53 2.70 2.65
C SER A 6 -18.76 2.46 1.33
N LEU A 7 -18.16 1.27 1.16
CA LEU A 7 -17.44 0.86 -0.05
C LEU A 7 -18.15 -0.26 -0.81
N ALA A 8 -19.45 -0.45 -0.60
CA ALA A 8 -20.21 -1.50 -1.29
C ALA A 8 -20.10 -1.37 -2.81
N GLY A 9 -19.77 -2.47 -3.49
CA GLY A 9 -19.58 -2.53 -4.94
C GLY A 9 -18.27 -1.96 -5.47
N GLN A 10 -17.38 -1.47 -4.60
CA GLN A 10 -16.05 -1.03 -4.99
C GLN A 10 -15.04 -2.20 -4.98
N VAL A 11 -14.01 -2.07 -5.80
CA VAL A 11 -12.89 -3.02 -5.90
C VAL A 11 -11.62 -2.33 -5.38
N ALA A 12 -10.99 -2.94 -4.38
CA ALA A 12 -9.75 -2.46 -3.77
C ALA A 12 -8.60 -3.44 -4.04
N VAL A 13 -7.59 -3.01 -4.78
CA VAL A 13 -6.37 -3.77 -5.02
C VAL A 13 -5.33 -3.39 -3.96
N VAL A 14 -4.83 -4.38 -3.21
CA VAL A 14 -3.84 -4.15 -2.15
C VAL A 14 -2.60 -4.97 -2.42
N THR A 15 -1.46 -4.32 -2.67
CA THR A 15 -0.18 -5.00 -2.87
C THR A 15 0.50 -5.31 -1.52
N GLY A 16 1.20 -6.46 -1.45
CA GLY A 16 1.78 -6.91 -0.19
C GLY A 16 0.73 -7.33 0.85
N ALA A 17 -0.43 -7.83 0.41
CA ALA A 17 -1.61 -8.09 1.24
C ALA A 17 -1.55 -9.39 2.06
N GLY A 18 -0.46 -10.17 1.97
CA GLY A 18 -0.37 -11.45 2.67
C GLY A 18 -0.05 -11.35 4.17
N ARG A 19 0.37 -10.19 4.69
CA ARG A 19 0.73 -10.01 6.10
C ARG A 19 0.84 -8.53 6.48
N GLY A 20 1.00 -8.27 7.78
CA GLY A 20 1.29 -6.95 8.33
C GLY A 20 0.30 -5.89 7.89
N ILE A 21 0.82 -4.71 7.52
CA ILE A 21 0.02 -3.54 7.13
C ILE A 21 -0.92 -3.87 5.96
N GLY A 22 -0.44 -4.56 4.91
CA GLY A 22 -1.27 -4.89 3.75
C GLY A 22 -2.44 -5.80 4.07
N ALA A 23 -2.25 -6.81 4.90
CA ALA A 23 -3.33 -7.69 5.34
C ALA A 23 -4.36 -6.93 6.20
N ALA A 24 -3.90 -6.06 7.11
CA ALA A 24 -4.79 -5.24 7.94
C ALA A 24 -5.62 -4.26 7.08
N ILE A 25 -4.98 -3.60 6.09
CA ILE A 25 -5.68 -2.72 5.15
C ILE A 25 -6.74 -3.50 4.35
N ALA A 26 -6.38 -4.65 3.78
CA ALA A 26 -7.30 -5.46 2.99
C ALA A 26 -8.53 -5.90 3.80
N ARG A 27 -8.32 -6.37 5.04
CA ARG A 27 -9.42 -6.74 5.96
C ARG A 27 -10.31 -5.55 6.28
N THR A 28 -9.73 -4.39 6.54
CA THR A 28 -10.47 -3.16 6.86
C THR A 28 -11.31 -2.69 5.66
N LEU A 29 -10.76 -2.70 4.44
CA LEU A 29 -11.50 -2.31 3.24
C LEU A 29 -12.63 -3.30 2.92
N ALA A 30 -12.39 -4.60 3.10
CA ALA A 30 -13.41 -5.63 2.96
C ALA A 30 -14.53 -5.49 4.01
N ALA A 31 -14.22 -5.15 5.26
CA ALA A 31 -15.20 -4.87 6.31
C ALA A 31 -16.05 -3.63 6.01
N LEU A 32 -15.53 -2.67 5.23
CA LEU A 32 -16.27 -1.52 4.71
C LEU A 32 -17.13 -1.85 3.46
N GLY A 33 -17.10 -3.10 2.99
CA GLY A 33 -17.93 -3.58 1.88
C GLY A 33 -17.25 -3.68 0.53
N ALA A 34 -15.97 -3.31 0.40
CA ALA A 34 -15.22 -3.49 -0.84
C ALA A 34 -14.93 -4.97 -1.12
N THR A 35 -14.73 -5.32 -2.40
CA THR A 35 -14.06 -6.58 -2.76
C THR A 35 -12.56 -6.33 -2.79
N ALA A 36 -11.79 -7.02 -1.95
CA ALA A 36 -10.35 -6.84 -1.83
C ALA A 36 -9.60 -7.83 -2.73
N VAL A 37 -8.84 -7.34 -3.70
CA VAL A 37 -7.88 -8.14 -4.49
C VAL A 37 -6.53 -8.11 -3.79
N LEU A 38 -6.11 -9.26 -3.29
CA LEU A 38 -4.93 -9.43 -2.46
C LEU A 38 -3.72 -9.79 -3.33
N ALA A 39 -2.85 -8.84 -3.61
CA ALA A 39 -1.68 -9.07 -4.44
C ALA A 39 -0.41 -9.25 -3.61
N GLY A 40 0.43 -10.22 -4.00
CA GLY A 40 1.71 -10.51 -3.37
C GLY A 40 2.38 -11.74 -3.97
N ARG A 41 3.69 -11.91 -3.75
CA ARG A 41 4.47 -12.97 -4.43
C ARG A 41 4.10 -14.39 -4.02
N THR A 42 3.73 -14.58 -2.77
CA THR A 42 3.53 -15.92 -2.20
C THR A 42 2.04 -16.16 -1.96
N ARG A 43 1.51 -17.20 -2.59
CA ARG A 43 0.08 -17.53 -2.56
C ARG A 43 -0.43 -17.83 -1.15
N ALA A 44 0.24 -18.70 -0.38
CA ALA A 44 -0.26 -19.15 0.91
C ALA A 44 -0.57 -18.02 1.93
N PRO A 45 0.27 -16.98 2.16
CA PRO A 45 -0.11 -15.86 3.02
C PRO A 45 -1.30 -15.03 2.49
N LEU A 46 -1.48 -14.94 1.17
CA LEU A 46 -2.64 -14.27 0.58
C LEU A 46 -3.93 -15.04 0.87
N GLU A 47 -3.91 -16.36 0.69
CA GLU A 47 -5.04 -17.25 1.00
C GLU A 47 -5.39 -17.25 2.48
N GLN A 48 -4.42 -17.10 3.37
CA GLN A 48 -4.68 -16.89 4.80
C GLN A 48 -5.44 -15.58 5.07
N THR A 49 -5.03 -14.50 4.41
CA THR A 49 -5.74 -13.20 4.52
C THR A 49 -7.13 -13.29 3.91
N GLU A 50 -7.28 -13.94 2.76
CA GLU A 50 -8.56 -14.18 2.10
C GLU A 50 -9.53 -14.97 3.00
N ALA A 51 -9.06 -16.08 3.58
CA ALA A 51 -9.85 -16.89 4.51
C ALA A 51 -10.26 -16.10 5.76
N ALA A 52 -9.38 -15.24 6.30
CA ALA A 52 -9.72 -14.38 7.42
C ALA A 52 -10.82 -13.36 7.04
N ILE A 53 -10.74 -12.75 5.86
CA ILE A 53 -11.77 -11.84 5.34
C ILE A 53 -13.11 -12.57 5.14
N ALA A 54 -13.08 -13.79 4.57
CA ALA A 54 -14.28 -14.58 4.35
C ALA A 54 -14.95 -14.99 5.67
N LYS A 55 -14.15 -15.30 6.71
CA LYS A 55 -14.67 -15.60 8.07
C LYS A 55 -15.46 -14.41 8.65
N ASP A 56 -15.03 -13.19 8.36
CA ASP A 56 -15.69 -11.96 8.78
C ASP A 56 -16.80 -11.51 7.77
N SER A 57 -17.23 -12.42 6.88
CA SER A 57 -18.25 -12.17 5.84
C SER A 57 -17.88 -11.10 4.80
N GLY A 58 -16.60 -10.76 4.68
CA GLY A 58 -16.06 -9.90 3.63
C GLY A 58 -15.82 -10.66 2.33
N ARG A 59 -15.47 -9.93 1.27
CA ARG A 59 -15.10 -10.49 -0.04
C ARG A 59 -13.66 -10.18 -0.37
N ALA A 60 -12.89 -11.20 -0.72
CA ALA A 60 -11.52 -11.06 -1.17
C ALA A 60 -11.17 -12.13 -2.21
N GLU A 61 -10.13 -11.87 -2.98
CA GLU A 61 -9.54 -12.80 -3.93
C GLU A 61 -8.01 -12.69 -3.90
N ALA A 62 -7.34 -13.82 -3.73
CA ALA A 62 -5.89 -13.91 -3.70
C ALA A 62 -5.31 -14.03 -5.11
N PHE A 63 -4.44 -13.10 -5.52
CA PHE A 63 -3.77 -13.10 -6.80
C PHE A 63 -2.24 -13.00 -6.63
N PRO A 64 -1.45 -14.05 -6.93
CA PRO A 64 0.00 -13.98 -6.90
C PRO A 64 0.55 -12.95 -7.90
N CYS A 65 1.30 -11.96 -7.38
CA CYS A 65 1.88 -10.90 -8.19
C CYS A 65 3.23 -10.45 -7.61
N ASP A 66 4.26 -10.41 -8.45
CA ASP A 66 5.51 -9.72 -8.13
C ASP A 66 5.48 -8.31 -8.73
N VAL A 67 5.41 -7.31 -7.86
CA VAL A 67 5.37 -5.91 -8.28
C VAL A 67 6.66 -5.44 -8.99
N THR A 68 7.75 -6.20 -8.89
CA THR A 68 9.01 -5.88 -9.59
C THR A 68 9.04 -6.38 -11.04
N ASP A 69 8.07 -7.22 -11.42
CA ASP A 69 7.88 -7.72 -12.78
C ASP A 69 6.65 -7.06 -13.44
N LEU A 70 6.91 -6.30 -14.49
CA LEU A 70 5.85 -5.60 -15.23
C LEU A 70 4.81 -6.59 -15.80
N GLY A 71 5.24 -7.73 -16.34
CA GLY A 71 4.31 -8.75 -16.87
C GLY A 71 3.38 -9.30 -15.81
N SER A 72 3.88 -9.50 -14.58
CA SER A 72 3.08 -9.93 -13.44
C SER A 72 2.04 -8.87 -13.04
N VAL A 73 2.41 -7.58 -13.07
CA VAL A 73 1.49 -6.47 -12.77
C VAL A 73 0.43 -6.32 -13.86
N GLN A 74 0.82 -6.47 -15.13
CA GLN A 74 -0.13 -6.49 -16.27
C GLN A 74 -1.15 -7.63 -16.15
N ALA A 75 -0.69 -8.82 -15.77
CA ALA A 75 -1.59 -9.96 -15.54
C ALA A 75 -2.59 -9.68 -14.40
N LEU A 76 -2.15 -9.04 -13.31
CA LEU A 76 -3.03 -8.62 -12.23
C LEU A 76 -4.06 -7.60 -12.71
N ALA A 77 -3.65 -6.57 -13.45
CA ALA A 77 -4.56 -5.54 -13.96
C ALA A 77 -5.59 -6.12 -14.94
N ALA A 78 -5.15 -6.95 -15.89
CA ALA A 78 -6.04 -7.64 -16.82
C ALA A 78 -7.04 -8.58 -16.12
N HIS A 79 -6.60 -9.25 -15.04
CA HIS A 79 -7.49 -10.06 -14.21
C HIS A 79 -8.56 -9.21 -13.54
N VAL A 80 -8.17 -8.09 -12.90
CA VAL A 80 -9.12 -7.18 -12.24
C VAL A 80 -10.11 -6.58 -13.22
N GLU A 81 -9.65 -6.16 -14.40
CA GLU A 81 -10.51 -5.66 -15.46
C GLU A 81 -11.52 -6.71 -15.93
N LYS A 82 -11.06 -7.94 -16.18
CA LYS A 82 -11.93 -9.05 -16.64
C LYS A 82 -12.94 -9.49 -15.59
N ALA A 83 -12.52 -9.59 -14.32
CA ALA A 83 -13.33 -10.13 -13.23
C ALA A 83 -14.33 -9.11 -12.68
N PHE A 84 -13.94 -7.84 -12.63
CA PHE A 84 -14.70 -6.80 -11.93
C PHE A 84 -15.04 -5.59 -12.81
N GLY A 85 -14.35 -5.38 -13.94
CA GLY A 85 -14.58 -4.24 -14.84
C GLY A 85 -14.16 -2.88 -14.24
N ARG A 86 -13.53 -2.87 -13.06
CA ARG A 86 -13.17 -1.64 -12.34
C ARG A 86 -12.09 -1.86 -11.28
N ALA A 87 -11.35 -0.79 -10.99
CA ALA A 87 -10.49 -0.68 -9.81
C ALA A 87 -10.73 0.69 -9.17
N ASP A 88 -11.33 0.73 -7.98
CA ASP A 88 -11.70 1.98 -7.31
C ASP A 88 -10.61 2.46 -6.36
N ILE A 89 -9.91 1.52 -5.73
CA ILE A 89 -8.88 1.80 -4.74
C ILE A 89 -7.66 0.96 -5.08
N LEU A 90 -6.52 1.61 -5.22
CA LEU A 90 -5.20 0.97 -5.37
C LEU A 90 -4.34 1.31 -4.16
N VAL A 91 -4.00 0.31 -3.35
CA VAL A 91 -3.09 0.48 -2.22
C VAL A 91 -1.72 -0.12 -2.55
N ASN A 92 -0.76 0.73 -2.81
CA ASN A 92 0.63 0.38 -3.00
C ASN A 92 1.33 0.24 -1.65
N ASN A 93 1.26 -0.97 -1.08
CA ASN A 93 1.84 -1.28 0.22
C ASN A 93 3.05 -2.22 0.12
N ALA A 94 3.17 -3.00 -0.97
CA ALA A 94 4.31 -3.88 -1.14
C ALA A 94 5.64 -3.11 -0.99
N GLY A 95 6.51 -3.60 -0.13
CA GLY A 95 7.79 -2.96 0.14
C GLY A 95 8.73 -3.86 0.91
N ILE A 96 10.01 -3.53 0.88
CA ILE A 96 11.07 -4.17 1.65
C ILE A 96 11.90 -3.13 2.39
N GLY A 97 12.46 -3.54 3.53
CA GLY A 97 13.45 -2.76 4.26
C GLY A 97 14.81 -2.76 3.57
N GLY A 98 15.72 -1.95 4.07
CA GLY A 98 17.10 -1.84 3.59
C GLY A 98 17.95 -1.20 4.66
N PHE A 99 17.83 -1.67 5.91
CA PHE A 99 18.47 -1.10 7.10
C PHE A 99 19.59 -2.03 7.57
N SER A 100 20.73 -2.05 6.94
CA SER A 100 21.72 -3.04 7.37
C SER A 100 23.15 -2.51 7.49
N ARG A 101 23.49 -1.47 6.74
CA ARG A 101 24.89 -0.98 6.73
C ARG A 101 25.00 0.42 6.10
N PRO A 102 26.13 1.11 6.32
CA PRO A 102 26.44 2.38 5.66
C PRO A 102 26.37 2.25 4.13
N LEU A 103 26.04 3.34 3.43
CA LEU A 103 25.84 3.33 1.98
C LEU A 103 27.05 2.80 1.20
N HIS A 104 28.26 3.18 1.60
CA HIS A 104 29.51 2.77 0.91
C HIS A 104 29.82 1.26 1.04
N GLU A 105 29.13 0.56 1.95
CA GLU A 105 29.23 -0.89 2.14
C GLU A 105 28.01 -1.65 1.60
N LEU A 106 26.98 -0.94 1.13
CA LEU A 106 25.75 -1.55 0.63
C LEU A 106 26.01 -2.19 -0.75
N PRO A 107 25.79 -3.51 -0.94
CA PRO A 107 25.91 -4.14 -2.25
C PRO A 107 24.96 -3.50 -3.27
N PRO A 108 25.40 -3.27 -4.54
CA PRO A 108 24.55 -2.72 -5.60
C PRO A 108 23.23 -3.47 -5.77
N ASP A 109 23.24 -4.80 -5.76
CA ASP A 109 22.01 -5.61 -5.89
C ASP A 109 21.02 -5.34 -4.75
N SER A 110 21.52 -5.04 -3.54
CA SER A 110 20.65 -4.69 -2.41
C SER A 110 20.00 -3.32 -2.60
N TRP A 111 20.74 -2.36 -3.15
CA TRP A 111 20.22 -1.06 -3.55
C TRP A 111 19.13 -1.24 -4.61
N ASP A 112 19.44 -1.93 -5.71
CA ASP A 112 18.51 -2.16 -6.82
C ASP A 112 17.24 -2.87 -6.36
N LYS A 113 17.34 -3.89 -5.52
CA LYS A 113 16.20 -4.61 -4.97
C LYS A 113 15.25 -3.69 -4.19
N VAL A 114 15.80 -2.78 -3.37
CA VAL A 114 15.00 -1.82 -2.59
C VAL A 114 14.28 -0.83 -3.53
N LEU A 115 15.01 -0.22 -4.47
CA LEU A 115 14.45 0.74 -5.41
C LEU A 115 13.43 0.08 -6.34
N ASN A 116 13.72 -1.12 -6.84
CA ASN A 116 12.82 -1.86 -7.72
C ASN A 116 11.51 -2.22 -7.03
N THR A 117 11.56 -2.64 -5.75
CA THR A 117 10.35 -3.00 -5.02
C THR A 117 9.57 -1.77 -4.57
N ASN A 118 10.24 -0.81 -3.89
CA ASN A 118 9.55 0.26 -3.18
C ASN A 118 9.16 1.45 -4.06
N LEU A 119 9.79 1.59 -5.24
CA LEU A 119 9.55 2.72 -6.14
C LEU A 119 9.13 2.27 -7.54
N ARG A 120 9.94 1.45 -8.24
CA ARG A 120 9.60 0.99 -9.60
C ARG A 120 8.32 0.15 -9.59
N GLY A 121 8.13 -0.72 -8.59
CA GLY A 121 6.91 -1.52 -8.46
C GLY A 121 5.65 -0.66 -8.33
N VAL A 122 5.74 0.45 -7.60
CA VAL A 122 4.63 1.42 -7.50
C VAL A 122 4.37 2.12 -8.84
N TYR A 123 5.44 2.48 -9.56
CA TYR A 123 5.26 3.00 -10.93
C TYR A 123 4.53 2.00 -11.82
N TYR A 124 4.89 0.71 -11.78
CA TYR A 124 4.21 -0.32 -12.58
C TYR A 124 2.74 -0.46 -12.23
N THR A 125 2.40 -0.53 -10.94
CA THR A 125 1.00 -0.64 -10.52
C THR A 125 0.18 0.59 -10.89
N ILE A 126 0.70 1.80 -10.69
CA ILE A 126 0.01 3.03 -11.10
C ILE A 126 -0.22 3.04 -12.62
N ARG A 127 0.83 2.71 -13.40
CA ARG A 127 0.76 2.67 -14.86
C ARG A 127 -0.34 1.75 -15.39
N GLU A 128 -0.49 0.58 -14.79
CA GLU A 128 -1.44 -0.43 -15.28
C GLU A 128 -2.87 -0.24 -14.72
N PHE A 129 -3.02 0.40 -13.55
CA PHE A 129 -4.35 0.61 -12.96
C PHE A 129 -4.95 1.99 -13.20
N ALA A 130 -4.13 3.04 -13.41
CA ALA A 130 -4.64 4.38 -13.66
C ALA A 130 -5.56 4.48 -14.89
N PRO A 131 -5.34 3.78 -16.02
CA PRO A 131 -6.25 3.83 -17.16
C PRO A 131 -7.70 3.48 -16.81
N MET A 132 -7.94 2.40 -16.04
CA MET A 132 -9.29 2.04 -15.59
C MET A 132 -9.95 3.13 -14.73
N MET A 133 -9.15 3.79 -13.88
CA MET A 133 -9.64 4.90 -13.05
C MET A 133 -9.92 6.16 -13.88
N ILE A 134 -9.09 6.43 -14.91
CA ILE A 134 -9.28 7.55 -15.84
C ILE A 134 -10.57 7.37 -16.61
N ASP A 135 -10.81 6.21 -17.18
CA ASP A 135 -12.04 5.89 -17.92
C ASP A 135 -13.30 5.99 -17.04
N ALA A 136 -13.16 5.61 -15.77
CA ALA A 136 -14.24 5.72 -14.78
C ALA A 136 -14.43 7.15 -14.22
N HIS A 137 -13.50 8.09 -14.49
CA HIS A 137 -13.43 9.41 -13.84
C HIS A 137 -13.56 9.35 -12.33
N ALA A 138 -13.01 8.31 -11.73
CA ALA A 138 -13.05 8.06 -10.27
C ALA A 138 -11.94 7.09 -9.86
N GLY A 139 -11.33 7.34 -8.70
CA GLY A 139 -10.34 6.43 -8.14
C GLY A 139 -9.61 7.03 -6.94
N HIS A 140 -8.98 6.17 -6.17
CA HIS A 140 -8.11 6.59 -5.09
C HIS A 140 -6.86 5.70 -5.02
N ILE A 141 -5.71 6.26 -5.32
CA ILE A 141 -4.40 5.62 -5.20
C ILE A 141 -3.82 6.00 -3.84
N ILE A 142 -3.44 5.01 -3.04
CA ILE A 142 -2.85 5.22 -1.71
C ILE A 142 -1.49 4.55 -1.68
N ASN A 143 -0.45 5.35 -1.48
CA ASN A 143 0.92 4.89 -1.43
C ASN A 143 1.41 4.83 0.03
N ILE A 144 1.74 3.63 0.51
CA ILE A 144 2.30 3.44 1.86
C ILE A 144 3.80 3.73 1.81
N SER A 145 4.14 4.95 2.23
CA SER A 145 5.51 5.43 2.34
C SER A 145 6.10 5.12 3.73
N SER A 146 6.77 6.06 4.33
CA SER A 146 7.37 5.98 5.68
C SER A 146 7.78 7.37 6.14
N LEU A 147 7.95 7.55 7.46
CA LEU A 147 8.68 8.71 7.98
C LEU A 147 10.15 8.76 7.49
N ALA A 148 10.73 7.66 7.02
CA ALA A 148 12.02 7.63 6.32
C ALA A 148 12.01 8.38 4.99
N GLY A 149 10.84 8.65 4.40
CA GLY A 149 10.66 9.53 3.25
C GLY A 149 10.60 11.03 3.62
N LYS A 150 10.76 11.37 4.91
CA LYS A 150 10.74 12.74 5.45
C LYS A 150 11.94 13.05 6.34
N ASN A 151 12.60 12.04 6.88
CA ASN A 151 13.69 12.18 7.82
C ASN A 151 14.92 11.40 7.35
N ALA A 152 16.11 11.85 7.78
CA ALA A 152 17.33 11.10 7.58
C ALA A 152 17.28 9.74 8.32
N LEU A 153 17.83 8.72 7.69
CA LEU A 153 17.86 7.36 8.22
C LEU A 153 19.27 6.78 8.08
N PRO A 154 20.12 6.91 9.10
CA PRO A 154 21.45 6.29 9.10
C PRO A 154 21.36 4.77 8.84
N ASN A 155 22.29 4.23 8.05
CA ASN A 155 22.32 2.82 7.60
C ASN A 155 21.08 2.36 6.82
N GLY A 156 20.22 3.28 6.39
CA GLY A 156 19.00 3.03 5.62
C GLY A 156 18.88 3.90 4.37
N ALA A 157 19.99 4.35 3.79
CA ALA A 157 20.00 5.32 2.68
C ALA A 157 19.20 4.83 1.46
N ALA A 158 19.30 3.55 1.06
CA ALA A 158 18.53 3.00 -0.04
C ALA A 158 17.01 3.05 0.23
N TYR A 159 16.61 2.66 1.44
CA TYR A 159 15.22 2.72 1.85
C TYR A 159 14.71 4.17 1.91
N ALA A 160 15.46 5.07 2.53
CA ALA A 160 15.12 6.48 2.57
C ALA A 160 14.98 7.05 1.16
N ALA A 161 15.96 6.81 0.27
CA ALA A 161 15.89 7.24 -1.14
C ALA A 161 14.62 6.74 -1.83
N SER A 162 14.28 5.45 -1.65
CA SER A 162 13.06 4.88 -2.23
C SER A 162 11.78 5.56 -1.71
N LYS A 163 11.71 5.89 -0.41
CA LYS A 163 10.53 6.51 0.20
C LYS A 163 10.44 8.02 -0.06
N TRP A 164 11.56 8.72 -0.16
CA TRP A 164 11.59 10.09 -0.68
C TRP A 164 11.16 10.15 -2.15
N GLY A 165 11.67 9.23 -2.98
CA GLY A 165 11.27 9.10 -4.37
C GLY A 165 9.77 8.78 -4.51
N LEU A 166 9.23 7.90 -3.67
CA LEU A 166 7.81 7.54 -3.64
C LEU A 166 6.93 8.75 -3.29
N ASN A 167 7.34 9.59 -2.33
CA ASN A 167 6.60 10.81 -2.01
C ASN A 167 6.59 11.77 -3.21
N GLY A 168 7.75 12.03 -3.83
CA GLY A 168 7.83 12.88 -5.02
C GLY A 168 7.02 12.35 -6.20
N LEU A 169 7.10 11.04 -6.48
CA LEU A 169 6.26 10.37 -7.49
C LEU A 169 4.77 10.61 -7.20
N SER A 170 4.36 10.40 -5.94
CA SER A 170 2.95 10.53 -5.54
C SER A 170 2.41 11.93 -5.73
N TYR A 171 3.18 12.97 -5.40
CA TYR A 171 2.75 14.35 -5.58
C TYR A 171 2.60 14.71 -7.06
N SER A 172 3.53 14.27 -7.92
CA SER A 172 3.46 14.51 -9.36
C SER A 172 2.25 13.80 -9.97
N VAL A 173 2.06 12.52 -9.66
CA VAL A 173 0.91 11.72 -10.16
C VAL A 173 -0.42 12.27 -9.64
N ALA A 174 -0.45 12.84 -8.43
CA ALA A 174 -1.65 13.49 -7.91
C ALA A 174 -2.11 14.66 -8.80
N GLU A 175 -1.20 15.50 -9.24
CA GLU A 175 -1.54 16.62 -10.14
C GLU A 175 -1.86 16.14 -11.57
N GLU A 176 -1.19 15.09 -12.07
CA GLU A 176 -1.50 14.49 -13.38
C GLU A 176 -2.91 13.89 -13.44
N LEU A 177 -3.33 13.20 -12.36
CA LEU A 177 -4.60 12.47 -12.32
C LEU A 177 -5.78 13.29 -11.76
N ARG A 178 -5.53 14.43 -11.16
CA ARG A 178 -6.53 15.29 -10.54
C ARG A 178 -7.62 15.75 -11.51
N GLY A 179 -7.26 16.02 -12.77
CA GLY A 179 -8.22 16.38 -13.82
C GLY A 179 -9.22 15.27 -14.17
N TYR A 180 -8.94 14.03 -13.77
CA TYR A 180 -9.82 12.87 -13.94
C TYR A 180 -10.56 12.50 -12.66
N ASN A 181 -10.58 13.38 -11.66
CA ASN A 181 -11.22 13.13 -10.36
C ASN A 181 -10.62 11.92 -9.60
N ILE A 182 -9.33 11.66 -9.81
CA ILE A 182 -8.58 10.59 -9.12
C ILE A 182 -7.75 11.22 -8.00
N ARG A 183 -7.86 10.67 -6.80
CA ARG A 183 -7.09 11.09 -5.63
C ARG A 183 -5.82 10.27 -5.50
N VAL A 184 -4.72 10.89 -5.08
CA VAL A 184 -3.48 10.17 -4.79
C VAL A 184 -2.97 10.61 -3.42
N SER A 185 -3.04 9.73 -2.45
CA SER A 185 -2.64 10.00 -1.06
C SER A 185 -1.38 9.24 -0.66
N VAL A 186 -0.57 9.87 0.16
CA VAL A 186 0.62 9.26 0.77
C VAL A 186 0.41 9.09 2.26
N VAL A 187 0.60 7.87 2.76
CA VAL A 187 0.65 7.60 4.20
C VAL A 187 2.10 7.33 4.59
N CYS A 188 2.62 8.09 5.54
CA CYS A 188 4.00 8.01 6.05
C CYS A 188 4.00 7.50 7.49
N PRO A 189 3.91 6.18 7.74
CA PRO A 189 3.96 5.64 9.09
C PRO A 189 5.36 5.75 9.69
N GLY A 190 5.39 5.91 11.01
CA GLY A 190 6.59 5.66 11.82
C GLY A 190 6.84 4.17 11.97
N THR A 191 7.41 3.78 13.13
CA THR A 191 7.67 2.36 13.41
C THR A 191 6.35 1.63 13.64
N VAL A 192 6.08 0.63 12.80
CA VAL A 192 4.93 -0.28 12.91
C VAL A 192 5.44 -1.65 13.33
N ASP A 193 4.76 -2.31 14.25
CA ASP A 193 5.10 -3.65 14.71
C ASP A 193 4.78 -4.69 13.61
N THR A 194 5.76 -4.97 12.78
CA THR A 194 5.68 -5.91 11.65
C THR A 194 7.04 -6.56 11.44
N GLU A 195 7.07 -7.68 10.74
CA GLU A 195 8.32 -8.36 10.35
C GLU A 195 9.28 -7.48 9.51
N LEU A 196 8.80 -6.41 8.91
CA LEU A 196 9.61 -5.46 8.13
C LEU A 196 10.45 -4.56 9.03
N SER A 197 9.97 -4.26 10.23
CA SER A 197 10.61 -3.32 11.15
C SER A 197 11.76 -3.98 11.91
N PRO A 198 12.94 -3.33 12.05
CA PRO A 198 13.96 -3.81 12.95
C PRO A 198 13.47 -3.71 14.40
N HIS A 199 13.38 -4.84 15.09
CA HIS A 199 12.85 -4.90 16.46
C HIS A 199 13.92 -4.79 17.54
N ALA A 200 15.21 -4.99 17.21
CA ALA A 200 16.29 -5.01 18.18
C ALA A 200 16.36 -3.71 19.02
N GLY A 201 16.16 -3.86 20.31
CA GLY A 201 16.23 -2.77 21.29
C GLY A 201 15.04 -1.80 21.30
N ARG A 202 13.93 -2.15 20.68
CA ARG A 202 12.72 -1.34 20.65
C ARG A 202 11.62 -1.92 21.55
N ASP A 203 10.82 -1.04 22.12
CA ASP A 203 9.65 -1.39 22.92
C ASP A 203 8.43 -1.54 21.99
N HIS A 204 8.03 -2.77 21.73
CA HIS A 204 6.89 -3.11 20.87
C HIS A 204 5.58 -2.47 21.35
N SER A 205 5.40 -2.30 22.65
CA SER A 205 4.18 -1.68 23.21
C SER A 205 4.01 -0.21 22.83
N LYS A 206 5.07 0.42 22.32
CA LYS A 206 5.09 1.81 21.85
C LYS A 206 5.07 1.96 20.34
N MET A 207 5.07 0.85 19.61
CA MET A 207 4.98 0.89 18.15
C MET A 207 3.53 1.09 17.70
N LEU A 208 3.36 1.58 16.47
CA LEU A 208 2.08 1.49 15.78
C LEU A 208 1.76 0.03 15.50
N HIS A 209 0.48 -0.32 15.49
CA HIS A 209 0.00 -1.60 14.98
C HIS A 209 -0.38 -1.47 13.49
N PRO A 210 -0.37 -2.57 12.72
CA PRO A 210 -0.86 -2.57 11.34
C PRO A 210 -2.27 -1.98 11.19
N GLU A 211 -3.12 -2.18 12.19
CA GLU A 211 -4.48 -1.67 12.26
C GLU A 211 -4.56 -0.13 12.32
N ASP A 212 -3.57 0.55 12.90
CA ASP A 212 -3.51 2.02 12.94
C ASP A 212 -3.34 2.59 11.53
N VAL A 213 -2.50 1.93 10.72
CA VAL A 213 -2.32 2.28 9.30
C VAL A 213 -3.57 1.95 8.50
N ALA A 214 -4.20 0.81 8.75
CA ALA A 214 -5.43 0.42 8.10
C ALA A 214 -6.59 1.36 8.42
N HIS A 215 -6.71 1.82 9.67
CA HIS A 215 -7.67 2.84 10.07
C HIS A 215 -7.43 4.18 9.34
N THR A 216 -6.18 4.57 9.19
CA THR A 216 -5.81 5.76 8.40
C THR A 216 -6.25 5.63 6.94
N VAL A 217 -6.03 4.47 6.32
CA VAL A 217 -6.49 4.19 4.95
C VAL A 217 -8.02 4.22 4.85
N ALA A 218 -8.73 3.64 5.81
CA ALA A 218 -10.19 3.68 5.88
C ALA A 218 -10.71 5.12 5.91
N MET A 219 -10.12 5.99 6.73
CA MET A 219 -10.46 7.41 6.77
C MET A 219 -10.24 8.10 5.43
N LEU A 220 -9.14 7.80 4.72
CA LEU A 220 -8.86 8.39 3.41
C LEU A 220 -9.92 8.02 2.37
N VAL A 221 -10.33 6.76 2.29
CA VAL A 221 -11.27 6.28 1.25
C VAL A 221 -12.72 6.65 1.52
N THR A 222 -13.06 7.01 2.76
CA THR A 222 -14.42 7.39 3.17
C THR A 222 -14.66 8.90 3.21
N GLN A 223 -13.70 9.69 2.74
CA GLN A 223 -13.86 11.16 2.66
C GLN A 223 -14.91 11.56 1.62
N ALA A 224 -15.45 12.77 1.81
CA ALA A 224 -16.36 13.39 0.85
C ALA A 224 -15.70 13.52 -0.54
N PRO A 225 -16.45 13.33 -1.65
CA PRO A 225 -15.88 13.25 -3.00
C PRO A 225 -15.06 14.48 -3.42
N GLN A 226 -15.42 15.67 -2.94
CA GLN A 226 -14.80 16.93 -3.33
C GLN A 226 -13.47 17.22 -2.63
N SER A 227 -13.05 16.36 -1.68
CA SER A 227 -11.82 16.59 -0.94
C SER A 227 -10.97 15.33 -0.83
N PHE A 228 -9.68 15.52 -0.71
CA PHE A 228 -8.78 14.44 -0.34
C PHE A 228 -7.62 14.95 0.53
N VAL A 229 -7.15 14.11 1.41
CA VAL A 229 -5.93 14.34 2.16
C VAL A 229 -4.76 13.82 1.32
N SER A 230 -3.88 14.71 0.88
CA SER A 230 -2.75 14.34 0.02
C SER A 230 -1.65 13.60 0.78
N GLU A 231 -1.47 13.89 2.07
CA GLU A 231 -0.42 13.28 2.89
C GLU A 231 -0.82 13.15 4.36
N ILE A 232 -0.41 12.04 4.97
CA ILE A 232 -0.54 11.80 6.41
C ILE A 232 0.79 11.33 6.99
N LEU A 233 1.23 12.00 8.06
CA LEU A 233 2.35 11.55 8.90
C LEU A 233 1.79 10.88 10.15
N LEU A 234 1.89 9.55 10.22
CA LEU A 234 1.39 8.76 11.35
C LEU A 234 2.54 8.40 12.27
N ARG A 235 2.47 8.77 13.54
CA ARG A 235 3.53 8.56 14.52
C ARG A 235 3.01 7.81 15.74
N PRO A 236 3.82 6.91 16.34
CA PRO A 236 3.52 6.45 17.68
C PRO A 236 3.56 7.65 18.65
N THR A 237 2.73 7.63 19.67
CA THR A 237 2.65 8.70 20.69
C THR A 237 3.92 8.76 21.55
N GLN A 238 4.60 7.64 21.70
CA GLN A 238 5.88 7.53 22.40
C GLN A 238 6.95 7.00 21.44
N LYS A 239 8.21 7.31 21.72
CA LYS A 239 9.32 6.71 20.97
C LYS A 239 9.47 5.24 21.37
N PRO A 240 9.41 4.30 20.40
CA PRO A 240 9.62 2.88 20.65
C PRO A 240 11.07 2.52 20.92
#